data_1fe6cec49fc8d1a40e5e653b7d4ea803
#
_entry.id   1fe6cec49fc8d1a40e5e653b7d4ea803
#
_cell.length_a   1.000
_cell.length_b   1.000
_cell.length_c   1.000
_cell.angle_alpha   90.00
_cell.angle_beta   90.00
_cell.angle_gamma   90.00
#
_symmetry.space_group_name_H-M   'P 1'
#
loop_
_entity.id
_entity.type
_entity.pdbx_description
1 polymer ?
#
loop_
_entity_poly.entity_id
_entity_poly.type
_entity_poly.pdbx_seq_one_letter_code
_entity_poly.pdbx_strand_id
1 'polypeptide(L)'
;MDGNGRWAQAQGLPRTEGHAAGEDALFDAIEGAKEIGVQWLTVFAFSTENWKRPPEEVKFLMNFNESLLVRRSHELNEMGILSLIHISE
;
A
#
# COMPACT_ATOMS: atom_id res chain seq x y z
N MET A 1 3.08 -2.93 6.33
CA MET A 1 3.34 -1.48 6.29
C MET A 1 2.43 -0.78 7.31
N ASP A 2 3.02 -0.24 8.35
CA ASP A 2 2.24 0.32 9.46
C ASP A 2 2.73 1.73 9.80
N GLY A 3 1.86 2.51 10.42
CA GLY A 3 2.20 3.83 10.93
C GLY A 3 2.09 4.98 9.94
N ASN A 4 1.62 4.75 8.72
CA ASN A 4 1.50 5.81 7.71
C ASN A 4 0.61 6.97 8.16
N GLY A 5 -0.54 6.65 8.78
CA GLY A 5 -1.43 7.68 9.31
C GLY A 5 -0.82 8.46 10.45
N ARG A 6 -0.11 7.79 11.35
CA ARG A 6 0.58 8.45 12.47
C ARG A 6 1.72 9.32 11.97
N TRP A 7 2.44 8.85 10.95
CA TRP A 7 3.48 9.65 10.31
C TRP A 7 2.91 10.96 9.76
N ALA A 8 1.78 10.88 9.06
CA ALA A 8 1.12 12.07 8.50
C ALA A 8 0.71 13.03 9.61
N GLN A 9 0.11 12.53 10.68
CA GLN A 9 -0.30 13.37 11.81
C GLN A 9 0.89 14.07 12.46
N ALA A 10 2.04 13.42 12.55
CA ALA A 10 3.25 14.02 13.08
C ALA A 10 3.78 15.15 12.18
N GLN A 11 3.43 15.12 10.88
CA GLN A 11 3.76 16.19 9.93
C GLN A 11 2.69 17.28 9.86
N GLY A 12 1.63 17.18 10.65
CA GLY A 12 0.51 18.11 10.59
C GLY A 12 -0.42 17.88 9.41
N LEU A 13 -0.39 16.68 8.83
CA LEU A 13 -1.19 16.32 7.65
C LEU A 13 -2.34 15.38 8.01
N PRO A 14 -3.40 15.33 7.20
CA PRO A 14 -4.44 14.32 7.37
C PRO A 14 -3.86 12.90 7.24
N ARG A 15 -4.45 11.93 7.92
CA ARG A 15 -3.99 10.54 7.88
C ARG A 15 -3.95 9.96 6.46
N THR A 16 -4.87 10.38 5.60
CA THR A 16 -4.95 9.93 4.21
C THR A 16 -3.69 10.30 3.40
N GLU A 17 -3.05 11.41 3.75
CA GLU A 17 -1.78 11.80 3.11
C GLU A 17 -0.67 10.82 3.46
N GLY A 18 -0.71 10.23 4.65
CA GLY A 18 0.23 9.19 5.04
C GLY A 18 0.05 7.92 4.21
N HIS A 19 -1.19 7.54 3.95
CA HIS A 19 -1.48 6.39 3.10
C HIS A 19 -0.99 6.61 1.68
N ALA A 20 -1.15 7.82 1.16
CA ALA A 20 -0.63 8.18 -0.17
C ALA A 20 0.90 8.15 -0.22
N ALA A 21 1.57 8.65 0.81
CA ALA A 21 3.03 8.60 0.89
C ALA A 21 3.54 7.16 1.00
N GLY A 22 2.74 6.27 1.61
CA GLY A 22 3.05 4.84 1.70
C GLY A 22 3.17 4.17 0.34
N GLU A 23 2.51 4.69 -0.68
CA GLU A 23 2.62 4.18 -2.04
C GLU A 23 4.07 4.27 -2.54
N ASP A 24 4.70 5.41 -2.37
CA ASP A 24 6.09 5.61 -2.80
C ASP A 24 7.04 4.70 -2.03
N ALA A 25 6.82 4.56 -0.73
CA ALA A 25 7.61 3.66 0.10
C ALA A 25 7.46 2.21 -0.35
N LEU A 26 6.25 1.80 -0.72
CA LEU A 26 5.98 0.46 -1.23
C LEU A 26 6.78 0.20 -2.51
N PHE A 27 6.76 1.13 -3.46
CA PHE A 27 7.47 0.95 -4.72
C PHE A 27 8.99 0.98 -4.55
N ASP A 28 9.51 1.76 -3.60
CA ASP A 28 10.92 1.70 -3.24
C ASP A 28 11.28 0.32 -2.70
N ALA A 29 10.43 -0.26 -1.86
CA ALA A 29 10.65 -1.60 -1.31
C ALA A 29 10.61 -2.67 -2.41
N ILE A 30 9.68 -2.55 -3.36
CA ILE A 30 9.57 -3.47 -4.48
C ILE A 30 10.83 -3.41 -5.34
N GLU A 31 11.30 -2.22 -5.64
CA GLU A 31 12.50 -2.02 -6.45
C GLU A 31 13.73 -2.61 -5.74
N GLY A 32 13.89 -2.34 -4.44
CA GLY A 32 14.98 -2.90 -3.66
C GLY A 32 14.93 -4.42 -3.57
N ALA A 33 13.75 -4.98 -3.39
CA ALA A 33 13.57 -6.43 -3.36
C ALA A 33 13.99 -7.07 -4.69
N LYS A 34 13.63 -6.44 -5.80
CA LYS A 34 14.02 -6.90 -7.14
C LYS A 34 15.53 -6.88 -7.31
N GLU A 35 16.19 -5.81 -6.86
CA GLU A 35 17.65 -5.67 -6.98
C GLU A 35 18.41 -6.76 -6.25
N ILE A 36 17.93 -7.22 -5.11
CA ILE A 36 18.59 -8.26 -4.33
C ILE A 36 18.11 -9.67 -4.65
N GLY A 37 17.24 -9.80 -5.65
CA GLY A 37 16.81 -11.12 -6.14
C GLY A 37 15.68 -11.77 -5.35
N VAL A 38 14.92 -11.02 -4.59
CA VAL A 38 13.73 -11.54 -3.89
C VAL A 38 12.66 -11.90 -4.93
N GLN A 39 12.18 -13.14 -4.88
CA GLN A 39 11.19 -13.63 -5.84
C GLN A 39 9.74 -13.36 -5.40
N TRP A 40 9.49 -13.29 -4.10
CA TRP A 40 8.16 -13.13 -3.54
C TRP A 40 8.19 -12.05 -2.47
N LEU A 41 7.31 -11.08 -2.61
CA LEU A 41 7.14 -10.01 -1.62
C LEU A 41 5.66 -9.90 -1.28
N THR A 42 5.34 -10.05 0.00
CA THR A 42 3.98 -9.89 0.49
C THR A 42 3.91 -8.66 1.38
N VAL A 43 2.92 -7.82 1.15
CA VAL A 43 2.69 -6.64 1.98
C VAL A 43 1.26 -6.65 2.51
N PHE A 44 1.08 -6.20 3.74
CA PHE A 44 -0.23 -6.02 4.32
C PHE A 44 -0.65 -4.57 4.13
N ALA A 45 -1.52 -4.33 3.16
CA ALA A 45 -2.07 -3.01 2.92
C ALA A 45 -3.41 -2.83 3.62
N PHE A 46 -4.18 -3.90 3.72
CA PHE A 46 -5.47 -3.92 4.41
C PHE A 46 -5.69 -5.32 5.00
N SER A 47 -5.79 -5.39 6.31
CA SER A 47 -5.94 -6.66 7.04
C SER A 47 -7.22 -6.65 7.87
N THR A 48 -7.52 -7.78 8.51
CA THR A 48 -8.66 -7.90 9.42
C THR A 48 -8.67 -6.82 10.50
N GLU A 49 -7.51 -6.42 10.98
CA GLU A 49 -7.39 -5.37 12.00
C GLU A 49 -7.86 -4.01 11.47
N ASN A 50 -7.70 -3.76 10.19
CA ASN A 50 -8.09 -2.48 9.59
C ASN A 50 -9.60 -2.26 9.56
N TRP A 51 -10.40 -3.34 9.65
CA TRP A 51 -11.85 -3.23 9.75
C TRP A 51 -12.31 -2.52 11.02
N LYS A 52 -11.45 -2.44 12.03
CA LYS A 52 -11.74 -1.77 13.30
C LYS A 52 -11.53 -0.26 13.22
N ARG A 53 -10.97 0.25 12.13
CA ARG A 53 -10.75 1.67 11.91
C ARG A 53 -12.07 2.39 11.59
N PRO A 54 -12.12 3.73 11.70
CA PRO A 54 -13.32 4.48 11.33
C PRO A 54 -13.78 4.12 9.90
N PRO A 55 -15.10 4.03 9.65
CA PRO A 55 -15.62 3.62 8.34
C PRO A 55 -15.09 4.43 7.16
N GLU A 56 -14.87 5.72 7.36
CA GLU A 56 -14.35 6.59 6.30
C GLU A 56 -12.92 6.21 5.91
N GLU A 57 -12.09 5.88 6.89
CA GLU A 57 -10.72 5.44 6.65
C GLU A 57 -10.70 4.07 5.99
N VAL A 58 -11.57 3.15 6.41
CA VAL A 58 -11.72 1.84 5.79
C VAL A 58 -12.07 1.98 4.31
N LYS A 59 -13.06 2.82 4.00
CA LYS A 59 -13.49 3.07 2.62
C LYS A 59 -12.35 3.66 1.80
N PHE A 60 -11.63 4.62 2.35
CA PHE A 60 -10.48 5.23 1.67
C PHE A 60 -9.42 4.19 1.36
N LEU A 61 -9.04 3.35 2.32
CA LEU A 61 -8.02 2.33 2.13
C LEU A 61 -8.41 1.30 1.08
N MET A 62 -9.67 0.86 1.08
CA MET A 62 -10.16 -0.08 0.07
C MET A 62 -10.06 0.51 -1.33
N ASN A 63 -10.55 1.73 -1.51
CA ASN A 63 -10.52 2.41 -2.80
C ASN A 63 -9.10 2.76 -3.23
N PHE A 64 -8.26 3.17 -2.29
CA PHE A 64 -6.87 3.52 -2.55
C PHE A 64 -6.07 2.32 -3.06
N ASN A 65 -6.20 1.17 -2.41
CA ASN A 65 -5.49 -0.04 -2.81
C ASN A 65 -5.90 -0.51 -4.20
N GLU A 66 -7.20 -0.50 -4.49
CA GLU A 66 -7.71 -0.85 -5.81
C GLU A 66 -7.19 0.11 -6.88
N SER A 67 -7.30 1.40 -6.62
CA SER A 67 -6.84 2.45 -7.53
C SER A 67 -5.33 2.37 -7.78
N LEU A 68 -4.55 2.10 -6.72
CA LEU A 68 -3.10 1.98 -6.82
C LEU A 68 -2.71 0.87 -7.80
N LEU A 69 -3.32 -0.29 -7.68
CA LEU A 69 -2.99 -1.41 -8.56
C LEU A 69 -3.38 -1.15 -10.00
N VAL A 70 -4.53 -0.52 -10.23
CA VAL A 70 -4.96 -0.14 -11.58
C VAL A 70 -4.02 0.89 -12.18
N ARG A 71 -3.69 1.96 -11.43
CA ARG A 71 -2.82 3.04 -11.91
C ARG A 71 -1.39 2.58 -12.18
N ARG A 72 -0.91 1.65 -11.36
CA ARG A 72 0.48 1.20 -11.40
C ARG A 72 0.68 -0.14 -12.09
N SER A 73 -0.39 -0.72 -12.65
CA SER A 73 -0.31 -2.04 -13.29
C SER A 73 0.70 -2.08 -14.43
N HIS A 74 0.74 -1.03 -15.24
CA HIS A 74 1.69 -0.94 -16.35
C HIS A 74 3.14 -0.92 -15.86
N GLU A 75 3.41 -0.12 -14.84
CA GLU A 75 4.73 -0.02 -14.22
C GLU A 75 5.18 -1.36 -13.64
N LEU A 76 4.28 -2.03 -12.90
CA LEU A 76 4.58 -3.36 -12.36
C LEU A 76 4.84 -4.38 -13.45
N ASN A 77 4.07 -4.33 -14.52
CA ASN A 77 4.24 -5.23 -15.66
C ASN A 77 5.60 -5.01 -16.34
N GLU A 78 6.02 -3.76 -16.51
CA GLU A 78 7.34 -3.43 -17.06
C GLU A 78 8.48 -3.94 -16.19
N MET A 79 8.28 -3.98 -14.88
CA MET A 79 9.26 -4.52 -13.93
C MET A 79 9.26 -6.06 -13.89
N GLY A 80 8.36 -6.70 -14.64
CA GLY A 80 8.23 -8.15 -14.66
C GLY A 80 7.56 -8.71 -13.41
N ILE A 81 6.69 -7.93 -12.78
CA ILE A 81 6.06 -8.28 -11.50
C ILE A 81 4.59 -8.62 -11.71
N LEU A 82 4.18 -9.78 -11.22
CA LEU A 82 2.78 -10.17 -11.14
C LEU A 82 2.25 -9.74 -9.77
N SER A 83 1.19 -8.93 -9.80
CA SER A 83 0.57 -8.45 -8.57
C SER A 83 -0.75 -9.16 -8.31
N LEU A 84 -0.93 -9.61 -7.08
CA LEU A 84 -2.15 -10.27 -6.63
C LEU A 84 -2.68 -9.59 -5.37
N ILE A 85 -4.01 -9.43 -5.30
CA ILE A 85 -4.67 -8.95 -4.09
C ILE A 85 -5.34 -10.14 -3.41
N HIS A 86 -5.11 -10.25 -2.10
CA HIS A 86 -5.84 -11.17 -1.25
C HIS A 86 -6.55 -10.36 -0.17
N ILE A 87 -7.87 -10.53 -0.06
CA ILE A 87 -8.67 -9.88 0.97
C ILE A 87 -9.07 -10.94 2.00
N SER A 88 -8.65 -10.70 3.24
CA SER A 88 -8.97 -11.58 4.37
C SER A 88 -9.91 -10.86 5.32
N GLU A 89 -11.04 -11.50 5.64
CA GLU A 89 -12.00 -10.97 6.61
C GLU A 89 -11.77 -11.55 8.01
#